data_3370271871a995f220692214f6830f3c
#
_entry.id   3370271871a995f220692214f6830f3c
#
_cell.length_a   1.000
_cell.length_b   1.000
_cell.length_c   1.000
_cell.angle_alpha   90.00
_cell.angle_beta   90.00
_cell.angle_gamma   90.00
#
_symmetry.space_group_name_H-M   'P 1'
#
loop_
_entity.id
_entity.type
_entity.pdbx_description
1 polymer ?
#
loop_
_entity_poly.entity_id
_entity_poly.type
_entity_poly.pdbx_seq_one_letter_code
_entity_poly.pdbx_strand_id
1 'polypeptide(L)'
;LTMTLTGNRLNRVDDASTASAHGGGFEFKDAVKQDNEYAYDANGNLTQDLNKGIEDIQYNCLNLPRLIKFKDQSTITYTYAADGTKLRVEHKIGNSTTRTTYCSNVIYEDGTAKCLLTEEGYVSLDDREYHYYLKDHQGNNRVLVNKNGGVEEINHYYPFGGVFASEENVQPYKYNGKELDTKKGLNWYDYGARQYDAALGIFTTVDPSSEKYYSVSPYAYCSSNPVNAIDYQGKLVIFINGMHWGDGKSNRYW
;
A
#
# COMPACT_ATOMS: atom_id res chain seq x y z
N LEU A 1 9.64 13.27 -10.96
CA LEU A 1 10.20 13.37 -9.60
C LEU A 1 11.72 13.23 -9.64
N THR A 2 12.42 14.04 -8.85
CA THR A 2 13.87 13.93 -8.61
C THR A 2 14.07 13.54 -7.15
N MET A 3 14.74 12.42 -6.90
CA MET A 3 14.97 11.90 -5.55
C MET A 3 16.43 12.11 -5.14
N THR A 4 16.66 12.68 -3.97
CA THR A 4 17.97 12.80 -3.34
C THR A 4 18.09 11.77 -2.23
N LEU A 5 19.16 10.96 -2.26
CA LEU A 5 19.36 9.84 -1.32
C LEU A 5 20.69 9.97 -0.57
N THR A 6 20.72 9.41 0.64
CA THR A 6 21.95 9.10 1.38
C THR A 6 22.03 7.58 1.52
N GLY A 7 22.93 6.96 0.75
CA GLY A 7 22.93 5.50 0.56
C GLY A 7 21.64 5.05 -0.09
N ASN A 8 20.84 4.21 0.59
CA ASN A 8 19.54 3.75 0.13
C ASN A 8 18.36 4.53 0.75
N ARG A 9 18.62 5.51 1.62
CA ARG A 9 17.57 6.27 2.32
C ARG A 9 17.24 7.53 1.55
N LEU A 10 15.95 7.78 1.38
CA LEU A 10 15.42 8.97 0.74
C LEU A 10 15.57 10.17 1.68
N ASN A 11 16.15 11.27 1.20
CA ASN A 11 16.26 12.51 1.97
C ASN A 11 15.26 13.57 1.50
N ARG A 12 15.10 13.69 0.17
CA ARG A 12 14.29 14.73 -0.44
C ARG A 12 13.70 14.26 -1.76
N VAL A 13 12.52 14.76 -2.09
CA VAL A 13 11.88 14.58 -3.40
C VAL A 13 11.46 15.93 -3.93
N ASP A 14 11.87 16.25 -5.13
CA ASP A 14 11.45 17.44 -5.87
C ASP A 14 10.53 17.05 -7.01
N ASP A 15 9.36 17.66 -7.09
CA ASP A 15 8.48 17.59 -8.25
C ASP A 15 8.56 18.87 -9.04
N ALA A 16 9.01 18.76 -10.28
CA ALA A 16 9.05 19.86 -11.24
C ALA A 16 7.76 19.98 -12.08
N SER A 17 6.81 19.04 -11.92
CA SER A 17 5.56 19.06 -12.64
C SER A 17 4.60 20.09 -12.06
N THR A 18 3.96 20.85 -12.94
CA THR A 18 2.85 21.74 -12.60
C THR A 18 1.49 21.17 -13.06
N ALA A 19 1.53 20.02 -13.75
CA ALA A 19 0.33 19.38 -14.25
C ALA A 19 -0.30 18.50 -13.15
N SER A 20 -1.64 18.54 -13.04
CA SER A 20 -2.36 17.63 -12.18
C SER A 20 -2.28 16.20 -12.69
N ALA A 21 -2.36 15.23 -11.78
CA ALA A 21 -2.44 13.81 -12.13
C ALA A 21 -3.63 13.55 -13.07
N HIS A 22 -3.41 12.70 -14.07
CA HIS A 22 -4.46 12.30 -14.99
C HIS A 22 -5.63 11.62 -14.25
N GLY A 23 -6.85 12.02 -14.61
CA GLY A 23 -8.07 11.40 -14.05
C GLY A 23 -8.21 11.53 -12.52
N GLY A 24 -7.64 12.57 -11.90
CA GLY A 24 -7.75 12.79 -10.46
C GLY A 24 -6.98 11.76 -9.61
N GLY A 25 -6.02 11.01 -10.22
CA GLY A 25 -5.18 10.05 -9.52
C GLY A 25 -4.39 10.68 -8.38
N PHE A 26 -4.03 9.90 -7.37
CA PHE A 26 -3.15 10.43 -6.36
C PHE A 26 -1.72 10.56 -6.90
N GLU A 27 -1.14 11.68 -6.63
CA GLU A 27 0.20 12.06 -7.04
C GLU A 27 1.06 12.41 -5.83
N PHE A 28 2.35 12.42 -6.03
CA PHE A 28 3.26 12.97 -5.02
C PHE A 28 2.95 14.47 -4.85
N LYS A 29 2.80 14.89 -3.60
CA LYS A 29 2.64 16.30 -3.24
C LYS A 29 3.93 16.80 -2.64
N ASP A 30 4.63 17.63 -3.39
CA ASP A 30 5.85 18.31 -2.96
C ASP A 30 5.48 19.50 -2.04
N ALA A 31 5.12 19.18 -0.80
CA ALA A 31 4.58 20.14 0.15
C ALA A 31 5.67 20.92 0.91
N VAL A 32 6.89 20.39 0.95
CA VAL A 32 8.00 20.95 1.73
C VAL A 32 9.27 21.00 0.87
N LYS A 33 10.01 22.10 0.95
CA LYS A 33 11.25 22.33 0.21
C LYS A 33 12.42 22.49 1.18
N GLN A 34 12.94 21.36 1.66
CA GLN A 34 14.13 21.36 2.53
C GLN A 34 15.02 20.14 2.27
N ASP A 35 16.26 20.16 2.72
CA ASP A 35 17.25 19.14 2.40
C ASP A 35 16.94 17.76 3.02
N ASN A 36 16.22 17.73 4.13
CA ASN A 36 15.84 16.50 4.85
C ASN A 36 14.33 16.51 5.10
N GLU A 37 13.57 15.95 4.17
CA GLU A 37 12.11 15.81 4.25
C GLU A 37 11.71 14.48 4.89
N TYR A 38 12.64 13.52 4.88
CA TYR A 38 12.48 12.15 5.38
C TYR A 38 13.52 11.85 6.45
N ALA A 39 13.12 11.17 7.51
CA ALA A 39 14.03 10.68 8.54
C ALA A 39 13.82 9.18 8.80
N TYR A 40 14.86 8.52 9.31
CA TYR A 40 14.86 7.08 9.55
C TYR A 40 15.48 6.75 10.90
N ASP A 41 15.01 5.69 11.54
CA ASP A 41 15.61 5.13 12.74
C ASP A 41 16.89 4.32 12.44
N ALA A 42 17.49 3.75 13.49
CA ALA A 42 18.71 2.93 13.36
C ALA A 42 18.48 1.64 12.56
N ASN A 43 17.25 1.11 12.55
CA ASN A 43 16.87 -0.08 11.77
C ASN A 43 16.57 0.24 10.30
N GLY A 44 16.57 1.53 9.94
CA GLY A 44 16.21 1.99 8.59
C GLY A 44 14.71 2.12 8.35
N ASN A 45 13.90 2.16 9.39
CA ASN A 45 12.47 2.43 9.26
C ASN A 45 12.23 3.93 9.12
N LEU A 46 11.34 4.32 8.22
CA LEU A 46 10.94 5.71 8.02
C LEU A 46 10.26 6.25 9.29
N THR A 47 10.79 7.30 9.89
CA THR A 47 10.23 7.92 11.11
C THR A 47 9.56 9.25 10.84
N GLN A 48 9.81 9.88 9.71
CA GLN A 48 9.25 11.17 9.34
C GLN A 48 9.05 11.25 7.82
N ASP A 49 7.92 11.86 7.39
CA ASP A 49 7.63 12.25 6.01
C ASP A 49 6.91 13.61 6.05
N LEU A 50 7.67 14.66 5.81
CA LEU A 50 7.15 16.02 5.89
C LEU A 50 6.19 16.37 4.76
N ASN A 51 6.32 15.72 3.60
CA ASN A 51 5.43 15.93 2.47
C ASN A 51 4.02 15.39 2.73
N LYS A 52 3.90 14.34 3.52
CA LYS A 52 2.62 13.83 4.03
C LYS A 52 2.19 14.47 5.36
N GLY A 53 3.01 15.39 5.90
CA GLY A 53 2.78 16.00 7.22
C GLY A 53 2.94 15.02 8.38
N ILE A 54 3.70 13.95 8.20
CA ILE A 54 4.02 12.95 9.22
C ILE A 54 5.22 13.45 10.03
N GLU A 55 5.02 13.66 11.34
CA GLU A 55 6.06 14.11 12.27
C GLU A 55 6.79 12.96 12.95
N ASP A 56 6.09 11.86 13.23
CA ASP A 56 6.66 10.71 13.94
C ASP A 56 5.98 9.41 13.53
N ILE A 57 6.78 8.38 13.28
CA ILE A 57 6.32 7.02 13.10
C ILE A 57 7.05 6.13 14.10
N GLN A 58 6.30 5.45 14.94
CA GLN A 58 6.82 4.50 15.91
C GLN A 58 6.57 3.08 15.46
N TYR A 59 7.58 2.23 15.64
CA TYR A 59 7.54 0.84 15.22
C TYR A 59 7.52 -0.13 16.41
N ASN A 60 7.03 -1.34 16.18
CA ASN A 60 7.16 -2.45 17.11
C ASN A 60 8.46 -3.24 16.85
N CYS A 61 8.70 -4.31 17.62
CA CYS A 61 9.89 -5.17 17.47
C CYS A 61 9.96 -5.93 16.13
N LEU A 62 8.90 -5.95 15.34
CA LEU A 62 8.85 -6.54 13.99
C LEU A 62 9.07 -5.51 12.89
N ASN A 63 9.44 -4.26 13.24
CA ASN A 63 9.52 -3.12 12.32
C ASN A 63 8.19 -2.81 11.61
N LEU A 64 7.06 -3.10 12.24
CA LEU A 64 5.73 -2.72 11.77
C LEU A 64 5.31 -1.41 12.45
N PRO A 65 4.74 -0.43 11.72
CA PRO A 65 4.33 0.84 12.30
C PRO A 65 3.20 0.62 13.31
N ARG A 66 3.39 1.05 14.56
CA ARG A 66 2.35 0.99 15.59
C ARG A 66 1.61 2.30 15.78
N LEU A 67 2.27 3.43 15.47
CA LEU A 67 1.71 4.77 15.58
C LEU A 67 2.29 5.64 14.47
N ILE A 68 1.42 6.34 13.76
CA ILE A 68 1.78 7.45 12.86
C ILE A 68 1.16 8.71 13.46
N LYS A 69 1.97 9.73 13.69
CA LYS A 69 1.54 11.03 14.21
C LYS A 69 1.73 12.11 13.16
N PHE A 70 0.67 12.84 12.89
CA PHE A 70 0.67 13.95 11.94
C PHE A 70 0.83 15.30 12.66
N LYS A 71 1.27 16.30 11.91
CA LYS A 71 1.53 17.68 12.35
C LYS A 71 0.29 18.35 13.00
N ASP A 72 -0.90 17.99 12.56
CA ASP A 72 -2.16 18.50 13.11
C ASP A 72 -2.69 17.70 14.32
N GLN A 73 -1.84 16.85 14.92
CA GLN A 73 -2.15 15.96 16.04
C GLN A 73 -3.10 14.80 15.68
N SER A 74 -3.45 14.61 14.42
CA SER A 74 -4.11 13.39 13.95
C SER A 74 -3.18 12.19 14.15
N THR A 75 -3.76 11.02 14.39
CA THR A 75 -2.97 9.79 14.58
C THR A 75 -3.60 8.61 13.87
N ILE A 76 -2.75 7.69 13.41
CA ILE A 76 -3.15 6.34 12.99
C ILE A 76 -2.43 5.37 13.90
N THR A 77 -3.17 4.50 14.57
CA THR A 77 -2.62 3.51 15.50
C THR A 77 -2.94 2.10 15.01
N TYR A 78 -1.92 1.27 14.92
CA TYR A 78 -2.05 -0.13 14.51
C TYR A 78 -1.83 -1.07 15.69
N THR A 79 -2.60 -2.14 15.73
CA THR A 79 -2.43 -3.25 16.68
C THR A 79 -2.17 -4.53 15.88
N TYR A 80 -1.12 -5.25 16.26
CA TYR A 80 -0.72 -6.50 15.62
C TYR A 80 -0.71 -7.65 16.61
N ALA A 81 -0.91 -8.86 16.11
CA ALA A 81 -0.58 -10.09 16.82
C ALA A 81 0.95 -10.30 16.88
N ALA A 82 1.40 -11.28 17.64
CA ALA A 82 2.83 -11.57 17.81
C ALA A 82 3.53 -11.99 16.52
N ASP A 83 2.80 -12.55 15.56
CA ASP A 83 3.28 -12.95 14.23
C ASP A 83 3.30 -11.81 13.19
N GLY A 84 2.83 -10.61 13.58
CA GLY A 84 2.72 -9.45 12.70
C GLY A 84 1.38 -9.33 11.98
N THR A 85 0.43 -10.23 12.21
CA THR A 85 -0.92 -10.10 11.66
C THR A 85 -1.60 -8.84 12.19
N LYS A 86 -2.08 -7.98 11.30
CA LYS A 86 -2.81 -6.77 11.66
C LYS A 86 -4.19 -7.13 12.24
N LEU A 87 -4.43 -6.70 13.48
CA LEU A 87 -5.69 -6.94 14.20
C LEU A 87 -6.61 -5.73 14.20
N ARG A 88 -6.04 -4.53 14.22
CA ARG A 88 -6.81 -3.28 14.29
C ARG A 88 -6.03 -2.11 13.73
N VAL A 89 -6.75 -1.20 13.08
CA VAL A 89 -6.29 0.16 12.82
C VAL A 89 -7.30 1.15 13.39
N GLU A 90 -6.80 2.20 14.04
CA GLU A 90 -7.60 3.29 14.58
C GLU A 90 -7.10 4.61 13.99
N HIS A 91 -7.99 5.33 13.32
CA HIS A 91 -7.73 6.66 12.77
C HIS A 91 -8.39 7.71 13.64
N LYS A 92 -7.60 8.54 14.29
CA LYS A 92 -8.07 9.72 15.02
C LYS A 92 -7.74 10.98 14.22
N ILE A 93 -8.74 11.55 13.57
CA ILE A 93 -8.61 12.73 12.70
C ILE A 93 -9.48 13.84 13.25
N GLY A 94 -8.87 14.89 13.79
CA GLY A 94 -9.56 15.92 14.53
C GLY A 94 -10.32 15.33 15.73
N ASN A 95 -11.63 15.52 15.75
CA ASN A 95 -12.53 15.01 16.81
C ASN A 95 -13.16 13.64 16.45
N SER A 96 -12.92 13.14 15.25
CA SER A 96 -13.46 11.86 14.80
C SER A 96 -12.46 10.73 15.06
N THR A 97 -12.97 9.60 15.53
CA THR A 97 -12.20 8.36 15.66
C THR A 97 -12.95 7.26 14.93
N THR A 98 -12.30 6.61 13.98
CA THR A 98 -12.83 5.44 13.28
C THR A 98 -11.92 4.26 13.55
N ARG A 99 -12.50 3.08 13.73
CA ARG A 99 -11.79 1.89 14.14
C ARG A 99 -12.14 0.71 13.24
N THR A 100 -11.14 0.17 12.53
CA THR A 100 -11.30 -1.05 11.75
C THR A 100 -10.64 -2.20 12.48
N THR A 101 -11.35 -3.30 12.69
CA THR A 101 -10.85 -4.51 13.36
C THR A 101 -10.94 -5.68 12.39
N TYR A 102 -9.86 -6.46 12.31
CA TYR A 102 -9.70 -7.60 11.42
C TYR A 102 -9.81 -8.90 12.23
N CYS A 103 -10.82 -9.70 11.94
CA CYS A 103 -11.02 -11.00 12.57
C CYS A 103 -10.97 -12.07 11.48
N SER A 104 -9.75 -12.52 11.14
CA SER A 104 -9.51 -13.35 9.96
C SER A 104 -9.98 -12.61 8.70
N ASN A 105 -10.97 -13.14 8.00
CA ASN A 105 -11.55 -12.54 6.81
C ASN A 105 -12.81 -11.68 7.08
N VAL A 106 -13.20 -11.48 8.34
CA VAL A 106 -14.30 -10.58 8.70
C VAL A 106 -13.75 -9.23 9.15
N ILE A 107 -14.22 -8.17 8.52
CA ILE A 107 -13.84 -6.79 8.82
C ILE A 107 -14.98 -6.11 9.60
N TYR A 108 -14.60 -5.49 10.71
CA TYR A 108 -15.49 -4.70 11.56
C TYR A 108 -15.11 -3.24 11.48
N GLU A 109 -16.11 -2.36 11.39
CA GLU A 109 -15.94 -0.93 11.56
C GLU A 109 -16.71 -0.47 12.80
N ASP A 110 -16.02 0.20 13.72
CA ASP A 110 -16.55 0.69 14.99
C ASP A 110 -17.39 -0.37 15.76
N GLY A 111 -16.92 -1.63 15.70
CA GLY A 111 -17.54 -2.77 16.37
C GLY A 111 -18.68 -3.44 15.59
N THR A 112 -19.06 -2.92 14.42
CA THR A 112 -20.07 -3.52 13.55
C THR A 112 -19.40 -4.31 12.44
N ALA A 113 -19.78 -5.58 12.24
CA ALA A 113 -19.29 -6.39 11.14
C ALA A 113 -19.78 -5.81 9.81
N LYS A 114 -18.84 -5.46 8.91
CA LYS A 114 -19.11 -4.79 7.65
C LYS A 114 -19.01 -5.69 6.44
N CYS A 115 -17.93 -6.45 6.35
CA CYS A 115 -17.76 -7.35 5.22
C CYS A 115 -17.04 -8.64 5.60
N LEU A 116 -17.33 -9.68 4.83
CA LEU A 116 -16.63 -10.95 4.83
C LEU A 116 -15.82 -11.05 3.54
N LEU A 117 -14.49 -11.03 3.63
CA LEU A 117 -13.60 -11.17 2.49
C LEU A 117 -13.60 -12.60 1.96
N THR A 118 -13.60 -12.75 0.64
CA THR A 118 -13.49 -14.02 -0.08
C THR A 118 -12.37 -13.92 -1.12
N GLU A 119 -12.01 -15.03 -1.76
CA GLU A 119 -11.00 -15.04 -2.83
C GLU A 119 -11.43 -14.22 -4.05
N GLU A 120 -12.75 -14.23 -4.33
CA GLU A 120 -13.35 -13.61 -5.50
C GLU A 120 -13.85 -12.17 -5.24
N GLY A 121 -13.84 -11.71 -3.98
CA GLY A 121 -14.38 -10.41 -3.65
C GLY A 121 -14.73 -10.29 -2.16
N TYR A 122 -15.94 -9.84 -1.85
CA TYR A 122 -16.44 -9.80 -0.49
C TYR A 122 -17.97 -9.92 -0.43
N VAL A 123 -18.47 -10.28 0.74
CA VAL A 123 -19.90 -10.18 1.07
C VAL A 123 -20.08 -8.97 1.98
N SER A 124 -20.88 -8.00 1.57
CA SER A 124 -21.34 -6.94 2.44
C SER A 124 -22.28 -7.53 3.50
N LEU A 125 -22.04 -7.26 4.77
CA LEU A 125 -22.85 -7.77 5.87
C LEU A 125 -24.01 -6.84 6.26
N ASP A 126 -24.02 -5.62 5.72
CA ASP A 126 -25.09 -4.66 5.92
C ASP A 126 -26.36 -5.09 5.13
N ASP A 127 -26.19 -5.51 3.88
CA ASP A 127 -27.27 -5.92 2.96
C ASP A 127 -27.22 -7.40 2.55
N ARG A 128 -26.14 -8.12 2.93
CA ARG A 128 -25.87 -9.53 2.58
C ARG A 128 -25.70 -9.76 1.08
N GLU A 129 -25.14 -8.77 0.38
CA GLU A 129 -24.89 -8.82 -1.05
C GLU A 129 -23.45 -9.26 -1.34
N TYR A 130 -23.30 -10.02 -2.45
CA TYR A 130 -21.99 -10.41 -2.96
C TYR A 130 -21.45 -9.37 -3.93
N HIS A 131 -20.17 -9.05 -3.76
CA HIS A 131 -19.40 -8.14 -4.61
C HIS A 131 -18.17 -8.89 -5.13
N TYR A 132 -17.91 -8.81 -6.43
CA TYR A 132 -16.87 -9.58 -7.10
C TYR A 132 -15.81 -8.67 -7.68
N TYR A 133 -14.55 -9.07 -7.51
CA TYR A 133 -13.40 -8.40 -8.11
C TYR A 133 -13.07 -9.00 -9.47
N LEU A 134 -13.05 -8.19 -10.50
CA LEU A 134 -12.43 -8.52 -11.77
C LEU A 134 -10.97 -8.05 -11.71
N LYS A 135 -10.08 -9.03 -11.66
CA LYS A 135 -8.63 -8.78 -11.45
C LYS A 135 -7.87 -8.90 -12.78
N ASP A 136 -6.78 -8.16 -12.91
CA ASP A 136 -5.81 -8.39 -13.98
C ASP A 136 -4.80 -9.48 -13.59
N HIS A 137 -3.83 -9.73 -14.49
CA HIS A 137 -2.81 -10.78 -14.33
C HIS A 137 -1.89 -10.58 -13.12
N GLN A 138 -1.85 -9.39 -12.54
CA GLN A 138 -1.08 -9.07 -11.34
C GLN A 138 -1.93 -9.13 -10.06
N GLY A 139 -3.21 -9.49 -10.17
CA GLY A 139 -4.13 -9.48 -9.04
C GLY A 139 -4.63 -8.08 -8.65
N ASN A 140 -4.48 -7.08 -9.52
CA ASN A 140 -5.03 -5.76 -9.29
C ASN A 140 -6.55 -5.80 -9.43
N ASN A 141 -7.29 -5.27 -8.47
CA ASN A 141 -8.74 -5.14 -8.55
C ASN A 141 -9.10 -4.03 -9.53
N ARG A 142 -9.45 -4.42 -10.78
CA ARG A 142 -9.73 -3.48 -11.88
C ARG A 142 -11.17 -3.02 -11.88
N VAL A 143 -12.09 -3.91 -11.61
CA VAL A 143 -13.53 -3.63 -11.58
C VAL A 143 -14.16 -4.35 -10.39
N LEU A 144 -15.04 -3.65 -9.69
CA LEU A 144 -15.94 -4.21 -8.71
C LEU A 144 -17.33 -4.33 -9.33
N VAL A 145 -17.93 -5.50 -9.23
CA VAL A 145 -19.29 -5.73 -9.71
C VAL A 145 -20.15 -6.34 -8.60
N ASN A 146 -21.42 -5.97 -8.55
CA ASN A 146 -22.39 -6.59 -7.64
C ASN A 146 -22.87 -7.94 -8.19
N LYS A 147 -23.67 -8.66 -7.41
CA LYS A 147 -24.23 -9.98 -7.76
C LYS A 147 -25.05 -10.00 -9.07
N ASN A 148 -25.53 -8.85 -9.52
CA ASN A 148 -26.33 -8.73 -10.76
C ASN A 148 -25.47 -8.32 -11.97
N GLY A 149 -24.13 -8.19 -11.79
CA GLY A 149 -23.21 -7.75 -12.83
C GLY A 149 -23.16 -6.24 -13.02
N GLY A 150 -23.83 -5.46 -12.16
CA GLY A 150 -23.72 -4.00 -12.16
C GLY A 150 -22.32 -3.57 -11.69
N VAL A 151 -21.69 -2.67 -12.46
CA VAL A 151 -20.37 -2.10 -12.12
C VAL A 151 -20.55 -1.10 -11.00
N GLU A 152 -19.75 -1.24 -9.93
CA GLU A 152 -19.78 -0.39 -8.75
C GLU A 152 -18.52 0.45 -8.59
N GLU A 153 -17.40 -0.04 -9.15
CA GLU A 153 -16.11 0.65 -9.08
C GLU A 153 -15.25 0.24 -10.27
N ILE A 154 -14.53 1.20 -10.85
CA ILE A 154 -13.50 0.96 -11.86
C ILE A 154 -12.20 1.59 -11.39
N ASN A 155 -11.11 0.82 -11.40
CA ASN A 155 -9.79 1.28 -11.00
C ASN A 155 -8.78 1.17 -12.15
N HIS A 156 -8.06 2.25 -12.37
CA HIS A 156 -6.88 2.27 -13.22
C HIS A 156 -5.64 2.54 -12.38
N TYR A 157 -4.53 1.91 -12.74
CA TYR A 157 -3.28 2.01 -11.98
C TYR A 157 -2.12 2.43 -12.87
N TYR A 158 -1.29 3.35 -12.35
CA TYR A 158 0.06 3.52 -12.85
C TYR A 158 0.90 2.26 -12.56
N PRO A 159 2.01 2.04 -13.26
CA PRO A 159 2.83 0.82 -13.09
C PRO A 159 3.21 0.52 -11.63
N PHE A 160 3.47 1.53 -10.82
CA PHE A 160 3.78 1.41 -9.40
C PHE A 160 2.55 1.42 -8.48
N GLY A 161 1.34 1.26 -9.01
CA GLY A 161 0.14 1.07 -8.20
C GLY A 161 -0.58 2.34 -7.77
N GLY A 162 -0.12 3.51 -8.20
CA GLY A 162 -0.87 4.75 -8.00
C GLY A 162 -2.22 4.66 -8.72
N VAL A 163 -3.33 4.89 -8.01
CA VAL A 163 -4.68 4.86 -8.59
C VAL A 163 -4.95 6.14 -9.36
N PHE A 164 -5.51 6.04 -10.57
CA PHE A 164 -5.98 7.18 -11.35
C PHE A 164 -7.29 6.86 -12.05
N ALA A 165 -8.06 7.89 -12.41
CA ALA A 165 -9.34 7.75 -13.09
C ALA A 165 -10.26 6.71 -12.44
N SER A 166 -10.24 6.62 -11.09
CA SER A 166 -11.15 5.79 -10.33
C SER A 166 -12.52 6.44 -10.31
N GLU A 167 -13.51 5.72 -10.79
CA GLU A 167 -14.91 6.08 -10.60
C GLU A 167 -15.37 5.38 -9.34
N GLU A 168 -15.78 6.14 -8.34
CA GLU A 168 -16.14 5.66 -7.01
C GLU A 168 -14.93 5.16 -6.19
N ASN A 169 -15.10 5.01 -4.90
CA ASN A 169 -14.12 4.42 -3.99
C ASN A 169 -14.86 3.61 -2.92
N VAL A 170 -15.41 2.50 -3.37
CA VAL A 170 -16.36 1.70 -2.57
C VAL A 170 -15.64 0.83 -1.55
N GLN A 171 -14.42 0.39 -1.84
CA GLN A 171 -13.69 -0.54 -0.98
C GLN A 171 -12.17 -0.28 -1.03
N PRO A 172 -11.40 -0.66 0.02
CA PRO A 172 -9.98 -0.31 0.12
C PRO A 172 -9.01 -1.24 -0.62
N TYR A 173 -9.43 -2.42 -1.06
CA TYR A 173 -8.54 -3.41 -1.68
C TYR A 173 -8.33 -3.10 -3.15
N LYS A 174 -7.12 -2.66 -3.53
CA LYS A 174 -6.82 -2.11 -4.86
C LYS A 174 -5.70 -2.87 -5.58
N TYR A 175 -4.53 -2.25 -5.70
CA TYR A 175 -3.35 -2.77 -6.39
C TYR A 175 -2.84 -4.06 -5.74
N ASN A 176 -2.59 -5.11 -6.53
CA ASN A 176 -2.28 -6.48 -6.09
C ASN A 176 -3.25 -7.05 -5.03
N GLY A 177 -4.48 -6.54 -4.98
CA GLY A 177 -5.45 -6.90 -3.94
C GLY A 177 -5.08 -6.40 -2.54
N LYS A 178 -4.13 -5.49 -2.40
CA LYS A 178 -3.69 -4.95 -1.11
C LYS A 178 -4.60 -3.84 -0.63
N GLU A 179 -4.73 -3.72 0.68
CA GLU A 179 -5.50 -2.67 1.33
C GLU A 179 -4.77 -1.33 1.20
N LEU A 180 -5.44 -0.33 0.65
CA LEU A 180 -4.97 1.04 0.52
C LEU A 180 -5.56 1.89 1.64
N ASP A 181 -4.73 2.44 2.51
CA ASP A 181 -5.13 3.44 3.48
C ASP A 181 -4.99 4.84 2.88
N THR A 182 -6.12 5.45 2.55
CA THR A 182 -6.18 6.80 1.98
C THR A 182 -6.43 7.88 3.04
N LYS A 183 -6.70 7.48 4.29
CA LYS A 183 -7.08 8.42 5.34
C LYS A 183 -5.93 9.39 5.62
N LYS A 184 -6.27 10.64 5.80
CA LYS A 184 -5.32 11.73 6.02
C LYS A 184 -4.29 11.93 4.89
N GLY A 185 -4.55 11.37 3.71
CA GLY A 185 -3.63 11.43 2.56
C GLY A 185 -2.41 10.51 2.72
N LEU A 186 -2.50 9.50 3.58
CA LEU A 186 -1.42 8.52 3.79
C LEU A 186 -1.09 7.80 2.48
N ASN A 187 -2.10 7.27 1.79
CA ASN A 187 -1.99 6.58 0.49
C ASN A 187 -0.94 5.46 0.48
N TRP A 188 -0.87 4.69 1.56
CA TRP A 188 0.00 3.53 1.67
C TRP A 188 -0.76 2.23 1.48
N TYR A 189 -0.14 1.27 0.79
CA TYR A 189 -0.62 -0.10 0.70
C TYR A 189 -0.02 -0.97 1.79
N ASP A 190 -0.84 -1.78 2.41
CA ASP A 190 -0.41 -2.76 3.40
C ASP A 190 0.00 -4.07 2.72
N TYR A 191 1.30 -4.34 2.64
CA TYR A 191 1.85 -5.60 2.13
C TYR A 191 2.11 -6.64 3.23
N GLY A 192 1.61 -6.39 4.45
CA GLY A 192 1.80 -7.25 5.62
C GLY A 192 3.13 -6.99 6.33
N ALA A 193 4.25 -7.37 5.75
CA ALA A 193 5.55 -7.11 6.37
C ALA A 193 6.03 -5.67 6.25
N ARG A 194 5.55 -4.92 5.28
CA ARG A 194 5.94 -3.54 5.00
C ARG A 194 4.77 -2.70 4.52
N GLN A 195 4.84 -1.40 4.76
CA GLN A 195 3.96 -0.42 4.13
C GLN A 195 4.61 0.12 2.84
N TYR A 196 3.84 0.22 1.78
CA TYR A 196 4.30 0.62 0.45
C TYR A 196 3.71 1.96 0.04
N ASP A 197 4.56 2.90 -0.33
CA ASP A 197 4.16 4.20 -0.90
C ASP A 197 4.22 4.15 -2.43
N ALA A 198 3.05 4.06 -3.06
CA ALA A 198 2.96 3.96 -4.52
C ALA A 198 3.30 5.28 -5.25
N ALA A 199 3.20 6.44 -4.58
CA ALA A 199 3.58 7.72 -5.16
C ALA A 199 5.11 7.85 -5.32
N LEU A 200 5.87 7.19 -4.44
CA LEU A 200 7.33 7.15 -4.48
C LEU A 200 7.87 5.85 -5.08
N GLY A 201 7.06 4.78 -5.15
CA GLY A 201 7.46 3.48 -5.64
C GLY A 201 8.40 2.71 -4.70
N ILE A 202 8.37 3.01 -3.39
CA ILE A 202 9.26 2.41 -2.38
C ILE A 202 8.49 1.93 -1.14
N PHE A 203 9.10 1.00 -0.41
CA PHE A 203 8.65 0.63 0.92
C PHE A 203 9.16 1.60 1.98
N THR A 204 8.45 1.71 3.09
CA THR A 204 8.78 2.60 4.21
C THR A 204 9.84 2.01 5.15
N THR A 205 10.11 0.72 5.05
CA THR A 205 11.06 -0.03 5.90
C THR A 205 11.97 -0.92 5.07
N VAL A 206 13.10 -1.32 5.66
CA VAL A 206 14.06 -2.25 5.05
C VAL A 206 13.41 -3.62 4.82
N ASP A 207 13.70 -4.23 3.67
CA ASP A 207 13.27 -5.59 3.38
C ASP A 207 13.88 -6.58 4.39
N PRO A 208 13.05 -7.36 5.12
CA PRO A 208 13.56 -8.42 5.99
C PRO A 208 14.42 -9.46 5.28
N SER A 209 14.30 -9.56 3.95
CA SER A 209 15.10 -10.47 3.10
C SER A 209 16.24 -9.78 2.35
N SER A 210 16.54 -8.50 2.66
CA SER A 210 17.54 -7.69 1.91
C SER A 210 18.93 -8.31 1.82
N GLU A 211 19.33 -9.10 2.81
CA GLU A 211 20.60 -9.84 2.80
C GLU A 211 20.74 -10.86 1.65
N LYS A 212 19.62 -11.21 1.00
CA LYS A 212 19.61 -12.11 -0.17
C LYS A 212 19.82 -11.38 -1.49
N TYR A 213 19.69 -10.04 -1.51
CA TYR A 213 19.62 -9.24 -2.73
C TYR A 213 20.49 -7.98 -2.63
N TYR A 214 21.80 -8.13 -2.39
CA TYR A 214 22.76 -7.03 -2.17
C TYR A 214 22.84 -6.00 -3.28
N SER A 215 22.46 -6.35 -4.51
CA SER A 215 22.49 -5.44 -5.67
C SER A 215 21.25 -4.55 -5.80
N VAL A 216 20.24 -4.76 -4.95
CA VAL A 216 18.95 -4.03 -5.00
C VAL A 216 18.79 -3.21 -3.74
N SER A 217 18.25 -1.99 -3.85
CA SER A 217 17.92 -1.19 -2.68
C SER A 217 16.96 -1.96 -1.76
N PRO A 218 17.18 -1.99 -0.44
CA PRO A 218 16.29 -2.67 0.49
C PRO A 218 14.90 -2.03 0.60
N TYR A 219 14.70 -0.85 0.00
CA TYR A 219 13.40 -0.18 -0.09
C TYR A 219 12.70 -0.35 -1.43
N ALA A 220 13.38 -0.95 -2.42
CA ALA A 220 12.83 -1.07 -3.77
C ALA A 220 11.59 -1.98 -3.79
N TYR A 221 10.56 -1.54 -4.51
CA TYR A 221 9.41 -2.36 -4.84
C TYR A 221 9.68 -3.15 -6.11
N CYS A 222 9.47 -4.48 -6.06
CA CYS A 222 9.61 -5.38 -7.22
C CYS A 222 10.91 -5.20 -8.03
N SER A 223 12.04 -4.91 -7.35
CA SER A 223 13.33 -4.61 -8.03
C SER A 223 13.19 -3.53 -9.10
N SER A 224 12.31 -2.54 -8.90
CA SER A 224 11.96 -1.48 -9.85
C SER A 224 11.35 -1.98 -11.18
N ASN A 225 10.77 -3.17 -11.19
CA ASN A 225 10.10 -3.77 -12.36
C ASN A 225 8.66 -4.23 -12.05
N PRO A 226 7.76 -3.33 -11.62
CA PRO A 226 6.43 -3.67 -11.12
C PRO A 226 5.46 -4.18 -12.20
N VAL A 227 5.78 -4.04 -13.48
CA VAL A 227 4.95 -4.55 -14.59
C VAL A 227 5.14 -6.07 -14.76
N ASN A 228 6.34 -6.59 -14.48
CA ASN A 228 6.69 -8.00 -14.64
C ASN A 228 6.86 -8.76 -13.32
N ALA A 229 6.67 -8.10 -12.19
CA ALA A 229 6.86 -8.69 -10.88
C ALA A 229 5.81 -8.18 -9.89
N ILE A 230 5.53 -9.01 -8.89
CA ILE A 230 4.74 -8.65 -7.71
C ILE A 230 5.53 -8.97 -6.45
N ASP A 231 5.34 -8.21 -5.40
CA ASP A 231 5.76 -8.58 -4.05
C ASP A 231 4.53 -9.11 -3.30
N TYR A 232 4.54 -10.40 -2.97
CA TYR A 232 3.35 -11.04 -2.41
C TYR A 232 3.03 -10.60 -0.97
N GLN A 233 4.05 -10.40 -0.14
CA GLN A 233 3.90 -10.09 1.28
C GLN A 233 4.87 -9.03 1.82
N GLY A 234 5.44 -8.22 0.95
CA GLY A 234 6.45 -7.24 1.34
C GLY A 234 7.81 -7.88 1.72
N LYS A 235 8.13 -9.07 1.19
CA LYS A 235 9.36 -9.82 1.48
C LYS A 235 9.93 -10.60 0.31
N LEU A 236 9.11 -10.89 -0.68
CA LEU A 236 9.46 -11.79 -1.78
C LEU A 236 8.93 -11.26 -3.10
N VAL A 237 9.84 -10.97 -4.00
CA VAL A 237 9.51 -10.59 -5.38
C VAL A 237 9.32 -11.84 -6.23
N ILE A 238 8.15 -11.95 -6.87
CA ILE A 238 7.80 -13.02 -7.80
C ILE A 238 7.69 -12.42 -9.19
N PHE A 239 8.51 -12.88 -10.14
CA PHE A 239 8.39 -12.48 -11.53
C PHE A 239 7.23 -13.20 -12.20
N ILE A 240 6.32 -12.44 -12.80
CA ILE A 240 5.21 -12.96 -13.57
C ILE A 240 5.66 -13.02 -15.02
N ASN A 241 6.14 -14.18 -15.46
CA ASN A 241 6.39 -14.39 -16.88
C ASN A 241 5.06 -14.56 -17.61
N GLY A 242 4.83 -13.74 -18.62
CA GLY A 242 3.86 -14.06 -19.66
C GLY A 242 4.19 -15.43 -20.27
N MET A 243 3.18 -16.17 -20.77
CA MET A 243 3.38 -17.49 -21.38
C MET A 243 4.55 -17.49 -22.35
N HIS A 244 5.60 -18.21 -21.99
CA HIS A 244 6.72 -18.47 -22.88
C HIS A 244 6.30 -19.58 -23.85
N TRP A 245 5.96 -19.22 -25.07
CA TRP A 245 5.87 -20.15 -26.19
C TRP A 245 7.30 -20.46 -26.65
N GLY A 246 7.98 -21.41 -26.03
CA GLY A 246 9.35 -21.75 -26.32
C GLY A 246 9.69 -23.17 -25.90
N ASP A 247 9.97 -24.03 -26.85
CA ASP A 247 10.84 -25.21 -26.89
C ASP A 247 10.78 -26.29 -25.79
N GLY A 248 9.71 -26.39 -25.01
CA GLY A 248 9.47 -27.55 -24.13
C GLY A 248 10.50 -27.77 -23.01
N LYS A 249 11.43 -26.83 -22.77
CA LYS A 249 12.34 -26.85 -21.63
C LYS A 249 11.76 -26.03 -20.50
N SER A 250 11.22 -26.71 -19.51
CA SER A 250 10.77 -26.09 -18.27
C SER A 250 11.98 -25.51 -17.53
N ASN A 251 12.27 -24.25 -17.73
CA ASN A 251 13.14 -23.54 -16.80
C ASN A 251 12.32 -23.32 -15.52
N ARG A 252 12.60 -24.12 -14.50
CA ARG A 252 12.08 -23.88 -13.15
C ARG A 252 12.80 -22.65 -12.60
N TYR A 253 12.15 -21.51 -12.64
CA TYR A 253 12.55 -20.31 -11.90
C TYR A 253 11.81 -20.34 -10.56
N TRP A 254 12.47 -20.92 -9.56
CA TRP A 254 12.12 -20.81 -8.12
C TRP A 254 13.40 -20.70 -7.30
#